data_9fe7dca424362f8469a58ebe98491089
#
_entry.id   9fe7dca424362f8469a58ebe98491089
#
_cell.length_a   1.000
_cell.length_b   1.000
_cell.length_c   1.000
_cell.angle_alpha   90.00
_cell.angle_beta   90.00
_cell.angle_gamma   90.00
#
_symmetry.space_group_name_H-M   'P 1'
#
loop_
_entity.id
_entity.type
_entity.pdbx_description
1 polymer ?
#
loop_
_entity_poly.entity_id
_entity_poly.type
_entity_poly.pdbx_seq_one_letter_code
_entity_poly.pdbx_strand_id
1 'polypeptide(L)'
;MADRTRISRLSRVLATTAAGALAATGLTACGSGSGSSSNTLVVAEWTNAAAIQETQAIDAAFEKAHPGVKIKLQTAPTTAGAWPALQSSLLASKNVDVLAQFAQSPEKYPPASTKIQPSGTAALVANGQFLDLSSQPFMKRFDSSTQQFTMGYKSGVYGVTTAEYVNNTGLFYKKDLLAKYGLSVPTTFDEFISDLKLLKSKGVSPVFVAGKDGYQSIIWFGIYNQLLMQDKPASAANSLWVQRDQQFWQGQQNWNSAVYQDAAKRYEQVMSYIEPNAGGVPAQTAPGVWAANSKDYPFLVDGSYDGNTIAAADPSLNFGFFAVPGTDNASWNRPDLAPDLTWTVPTWAKHQKLALEYLDFFTQQTNYAAWVKATGSVSTEPAVPTPTLKWTDWLTTNASKGFIGTTLPWLPPSVGSDNPAGGPNLRDTQPFGNTSMSSALDNSAKAYTAAVKP
;
A
#
# COMPACT_ATOMS: atom_id res chain seq x y z
N MET A 1 -17.45 -21.80 57.54
CA MET A 1 -16.23 -22.43 58.12
C MET A 1 -15.18 -22.28 57.04
N ALA A 2 -14.37 -21.28 57.13
CA ALA A 2 -13.01 -21.21 57.67
C ALA A 2 -12.12 -22.15 56.83
N ASP A 3 -11.05 -21.73 56.18
CA ASP A 3 -9.96 -20.98 56.73
C ASP A 3 -9.07 -20.36 55.65
N ARG A 4 -8.48 -19.28 55.99
CA ARG A 4 -7.46 -18.45 55.35
C ARG A 4 -6.05 -19.01 55.57
N THR A 5 -5.12 -18.47 54.82
CA THR A 5 -3.69 -18.20 55.12
C THR A 5 -2.72 -19.13 54.38
N ARG A 6 -1.60 -18.68 53.80
CA ARG A 6 -0.58 -17.62 53.98
C ARG A 6 0.41 -17.72 52.78
N ILE A 7 0.78 -16.65 52.10
CA ILE A 7 1.97 -15.80 52.22
C ILE A 7 3.33 -16.52 52.17
N SER A 8 4.15 -16.16 51.21
CA SER A 8 5.55 -15.67 51.37
C SER A 8 6.15 -15.39 49.99
N ARG A 9 6.50 -14.20 49.64
CA ARG A 9 7.72 -13.39 49.89
C ARG A 9 8.98 -13.90 49.18
N LEU A 10 9.60 -12.91 48.54
CA LEU A 10 10.99 -12.74 48.06
C LEU A 10 11.19 -13.08 46.59
N SER A 11 11.65 -12.14 45.68
CA SER A 11 12.95 -11.46 45.88
C SER A 11 12.98 -10.12 45.15
N ARG A 12 13.50 -9.14 45.85
CA ARG A 12 13.98 -7.85 45.29
C ARG A 12 15.33 -8.10 44.63
N VAL A 13 15.55 -7.54 43.45
CA VAL A 13 16.91 -7.29 42.91
C VAL A 13 16.97 -5.86 42.40
N LEU A 14 17.64 -5.07 43.17
CA LEU A 14 18.53 -3.94 42.97
C LEU A 14 18.40 -3.13 41.68
N ALA A 15 17.94 -1.89 41.86
CA ALA A 15 18.23 -0.76 41.01
C ALA A 15 19.63 -0.22 41.36
N THR A 16 20.51 -0.18 40.40
CA THR A 16 21.75 0.61 40.50
C THR A 16 21.54 1.95 39.79
N THR A 17 21.44 2.99 40.58
CA THR A 17 21.54 4.39 40.19
C THR A 17 22.98 4.70 39.83
N ALA A 18 23.20 5.18 38.60
CA ALA A 18 24.40 5.89 38.22
C ALA A 18 24.05 7.38 38.11
N ALA A 19 24.39 8.15 39.15
CA ALA A 19 24.43 9.60 39.10
C ALA A 19 25.73 10.04 38.41
N GLY A 20 25.60 10.76 37.32
CA GLY A 20 26.72 11.34 36.57
C GLY A 20 26.52 12.87 36.44
N ALA A 21 27.44 13.59 36.99
CA ALA A 21 27.60 15.01 37.26
C ALA A 21 27.11 16.00 36.20
N LEU A 22 26.35 16.99 36.64
CA LEU A 22 26.20 18.28 35.98
C LEU A 22 27.51 19.06 36.08
N ALA A 23 28.11 19.32 34.93
CA ALA A 23 29.09 20.41 34.80
C ALA A 23 28.38 21.61 34.18
N ALA A 24 28.14 22.62 35.03
CA ALA A 24 27.71 23.94 34.60
C ALA A 24 28.95 24.68 34.10
N THR A 25 28.95 25.10 32.85
CA THR A 25 29.91 26.11 32.34
C THR A 25 29.15 27.19 31.58
N GLY A 26 29.20 28.35 32.18
CA GLY A 26 29.41 29.68 31.59
C GLY A 26 28.45 30.15 30.50
N LEU A 27 27.48 30.98 30.95
CA LEU A 27 26.89 32.02 30.10
C LEU A 27 27.99 33.01 29.67
N THR A 28 28.27 33.08 28.37
CA THR A 28 28.78 34.33 27.76
C THR A 28 27.71 34.80 26.76
N ALA A 29 27.11 35.90 27.11
CA ALA A 29 26.16 36.63 26.27
C ALA A 29 26.93 37.48 25.25
N CYS A 30 26.19 37.81 24.16
CA CYS A 30 26.47 38.87 23.17
C CYS A 30 27.27 38.43 21.94
N GLY A 31 26.53 38.08 20.92
CA GLY A 31 26.91 38.22 19.53
C GLY A 31 25.61 38.30 18.73
N SER A 32 25.17 39.51 18.39
CA SER A 32 24.17 39.78 17.38
C SER A 32 24.65 39.22 16.04
N GLY A 33 24.29 37.97 15.77
CA GLY A 33 24.54 37.27 14.53
C GLY A 33 23.20 36.99 13.88
N SER A 34 22.99 37.55 12.71
CA SER A 34 21.95 37.27 11.73
C SER A 34 21.41 35.83 11.85
N GLY A 35 20.10 35.71 11.97
CA GLY A 35 19.44 34.42 12.02
C GLY A 35 19.89 33.51 10.89
N SER A 36 20.71 32.54 11.19
CA SER A 36 20.90 31.40 10.32
C SER A 36 19.57 30.67 10.30
N SER A 37 18.77 30.86 9.25
CA SER A 37 17.71 29.94 8.90
C SER A 37 18.39 28.57 8.87
N SER A 38 17.97 27.68 9.77
CA SER A 38 18.52 26.31 9.77
C SER A 38 18.19 25.71 8.42
N ASN A 39 19.19 25.42 7.59
CA ASN A 39 19.01 24.72 6.31
C ASN A 39 18.64 23.25 6.54
N THR A 40 17.69 23.01 7.43
CA THR A 40 17.19 21.66 7.75
C THR A 40 15.92 21.42 6.98
N LEU A 41 16.03 20.57 5.96
CA LEU A 41 14.88 20.05 5.19
C LEU A 41 14.18 18.96 5.99
N VAL A 42 12.88 19.09 6.20
CA VAL A 42 12.08 18.08 6.88
C VAL A 42 11.37 17.24 5.83
N VAL A 43 11.74 15.95 5.76
CA VAL A 43 11.16 14.95 4.87
C VAL A 43 10.35 13.97 5.70
N ALA A 44 9.19 13.53 5.22
CA ALA A 44 8.38 12.56 5.94
C ALA A 44 7.79 11.51 5.01
N GLU A 45 7.91 10.22 5.41
CA GLU A 45 7.33 9.07 4.70
C GLU A 45 6.87 7.98 5.69
N TRP A 46 6.06 7.02 5.22
CA TRP A 46 5.69 5.88 6.05
C TRP A 46 6.81 4.84 6.10
N THR A 47 6.82 4.05 7.18
CA THR A 47 7.87 3.07 7.43
C THR A 47 7.70 1.84 6.53
N ASN A 48 8.65 1.68 5.61
CA ASN A 48 9.03 0.43 4.97
C ASN A 48 10.55 0.32 5.16
N ALA A 49 11.04 -0.73 5.77
CA ALA A 49 12.45 -0.79 6.21
C ALA A 49 13.45 -0.61 5.07
N ALA A 50 13.18 -1.22 3.90
CA ALA A 50 14.05 -1.12 2.74
C ALA A 50 14.00 0.27 2.11
N ALA A 51 12.79 0.87 2.00
CA ALA A 51 12.61 2.24 1.50
C ALA A 51 13.34 3.25 2.39
N ILE A 52 13.13 3.18 3.71
CA ILE A 52 13.76 4.08 4.69
C ILE A 52 15.28 4.01 4.60
N GLN A 53 15.86 2.82 4.52
CA GLN A 53 17.31 2.66 4.42
C GLN A 53 17.86 3.35 3.15
N GLU A 54 17.18 3.18 2.03
CA GLU A 54 17.63 3.80 0.77
C GLU A 54 17.34 5.30 0.75
N THR A 55 16.20 5.76 1.28
CA THR A 55 15.94 7.19 1.45
C THR A 55 17.02 7.84 2.30
N GLN A 56 17.44 7.22 3.41
CA GLN A 56 18.54 7.72 4.23
C GLN A 56 19.89 7.77 3.49
N ALA A 57 20.16 6.82 2.60
CA ALA A 57 21.35 6.84 1.76
C ALA A 57 21.32 8.02 0.76
N ILE A 58 20.15 8.26 0.15
CA ILE A 58 19.93 9.40 -0.74
C ILE A 58 20.03 10.73 0.04
N ASP A 59 19.47 10.80 1.26
CA ASP A 59 19.56 11.95 2.15
C ASP A 59 21.02 12.31 2.45
N ALA A 60 21.80 11.31 2.83
CA ALA A 60 23.23 11.50 3.11
C ALA A 60 24.03 11.96 1.86
N ALA A 61 23.68 11.44 0.70
CA ALA A 61 24.27 11.84 -0.57
C ALA A 61 23.88 13.29 -0.94
N PHE A 62 22.63 13.68 -0.69
CA PHE A 62 22.15 15.04 -0.89
C PHE A 62 22.84 16.03 0.06
N GLU A 63 22.95 15.72 1.35
CA GLU A 63 23.68 16.55 2.32
C GLU A 63 25.14 16.75 1.91
N LYS A 64 25.79 15.71 1.39
CA LYS A 64 27.16 15.78 0.87
C LYS A 64 27.28 16.68 -0.35
N ALA A 65 26.30 16.66 -1.24
CA ALA A 65 26.26 17.51 -2.44
C ALA A 65 25.87 18.97 -2.13
N HIS A 66 25.21 19.21 -0.98
CA HIS A 66 24.75 20.53 -0.55
C HIS A 66 25.33 20.91 0.84
N PRO A 67 26.60 21.32 0.92
CA PRO A 67 27.25 21.66 2.20
C PRO A 67 26.44 22.65 3.02
N GLY A 68 26.21 22.34 4.29
CA GLY A 68 25.41 23.15 5.22
C GLY A 68 23.92 22.83 5.25
N VAL A 69 23.42 21.95 4.38
CA VAL A 69 22.09 21.39 4.45
C VAL A 69 22.08 20.18 5.38
N LYS A 70 20.99 20.02 6.12
CA LYS A 70 20.66 18.82 6.90
C LYS A 70 19.27 18.31 6.54
N ILE A 71 19.09 17.00 6.50
CA ILE A 71 17.80 16.37 6.32
C ILE A 71 17.34 15.77 7.65
N LYS A 72 16.08 16.05 8.01
CA LYS A 72 15.39 15.41 9.11
C LYS A 72 14.31 14.51 8.56
N LEU A 73 14.59 13.22 8.43
CA LEU A 73 13.60 12.23 8.04
C LEU A 73 12.70 11.91 9.24
N GLN A 74 11.37 11.96 9.03
CA GLN A 74 10.34 11.57 9.99
C GLN A 74 9.52 10.42 9.43
N THR A 75 9.34 9.36 10.22
CA THR A 75 8.67 8.15 9.76
C THR A 75 7.65 7.65 10.76
N ALA A 76 6.60 6.99 10.28
CA ALA A 76 5.63 6.26 11.09
C ALA A 76 5.07 5.07 10.29
N PRO A 77 4.73 3.96 10.95
CA PRO A 77 4.11 2.83 10.27
C PRO A 77 2.71 3.17 9.76
N THR A 78 2.29 2.54 8.67
CA THR A 78 0.92 2.68 8.13
C THR A 78 -0.15 2.03 9.01
N THR A 79 0.26 1.07 9.86
CA THR A 79 -0.64 0.35 10.77
C THR A 79 -1.08 1.20 11.96
N ALA A 80 -2.21 0.82 12.56
CA ALA A 80 -2.79 1.44 13.76
C ALA A 80 -3.00 2.97 13.65
N GLY A 81 -3.11 3.52 12.45
CA GLY A 81 -3.34 4.95 12.22
C GLY A 81 -2.13 5.85 12.52
N ALA A 82 -0.94 5.29 12.73
CA ALA A 82 0.25 6.07 13.12
C ALA A 82 0.72 7.03 12.01
N TRP A 83 0.76 6.58 10.75
CA TRP A 83 1.10 7.46 9.63
C TRP A 83 0.09 8.60 9.44
N PRO A 84 -1.23 8.37 9.37
CA PRO A 84 -2.21 9.46 9.29
C PRO A 84 -2.11 10.45 10.45
N ALA A 85 -1.80 9.99 11.66
CA ALA A 85 -1.61 10.87 12.82
C ALA A 85 -0.37 11.76 12.67
N LEU A 86 0.78 11.19 12.26
CA LEU A 86 2.00 11.96 11.99
C LEU A 86 1.76 12.97 10.85
N GLN A 87 1.17 12.53 9.75
CA GLN A 87 0.83 13.38 8.60
C GLN A 87 -0.05 14.57 9.02
N SER A 88 -1.12 14.30 9.77
CA SER A 88 -2.03 15.35 10.28
C SER A 88 -1.29 16.35 11.18
N SER A 89 -0.42 15.86 12.06
CA SER A 89 0.40 16.70 12.95
C SER A 89 1.37 17.59 12.16
N LEU A 90 2.03 17.04 11.14
CA LEU A 90 2.96 17.78 10.29
C LEU A 90 2.26 18.85 9.46
N LEU A 91 1.10 18.54 8.89
CA LEU A 91 0.28 19.49 8.14
C LEU A 91 -0.25 20.60 9.05
N ALA A 92 -0.77 20.28 10.23
CA ALA A 92 -1.29 21.26 11.18
C ALA A 92 -0.21 22.19 11.73
N SER A 93 0.97 21.64 12.06
CA SER A 93 2.10 22.42 12.58
C SER A 93 2.90 23.15 11.50
N LYS A 94 2.62 22.88 10.21
CA LYS A 94 3.37 23.39 9.06
C LYS A 94 4.86 23.13 9.20
N ASN A 95 5.23 21.91 9.61
CA ASN A 95 6.62 21.55 9.91
C ASN A 95 7.08 20.34 9.06
N VAL A 96 6.90 20.44 7.76
CA VAL A 96 7.40 19.49 6.75
C VAL A 96 7.64 20.23 5.45
N ASP A 97 8.68 19.87 4.73
CA ASP A 97 9.03 20.46 3.44
C ASP A 97 8.75 19.48 2.28
N VAL A 98 8.96 18.17 2.49
CA VAL A 98 8.67 17.10 1.54
C VAL A 98 7.87 16.03 2.25
N LEU A 99 6.67 15.71 1.74
CA LEU A 99 5.72 14.83 2.41
C LEU A 99 5.24 13.73 1.46
N ALA A 100 5.41 12.49 1.87
CA ALA A 100 4.86 11.35 1.18
C ALA A 100 3.33 11.31 1.32
N GLN A 101 2.65 10.96 0.23
CA GLN A 101 1.21 10.82 0.14
C GLN A 101 0.84 9.50 -0.56
N PHE A 102 -0.28 8.92 -0.19
CA PHE A 102 -0.95 7.97 -1.07
C PHE A 102 -1.56 8.73 -2.24
N ALA A 103 -1.25 8.30 -3.45
CA ALA A 103 -1.69 8.98 -4.67
C ALA A 103 -3.22 9.01 -4.78
N GLN A 104 -3.79 10.20 -4.87
CA GLN A 104 -5.24 10.38 -5.01
C GLN A 104 -5.58 11.71 -5.69
N SER A 105 -5.95 11.64 -6.97
CA SER A 105 -6.37 12.80 -7.75
C SER A 105 -7.81 13.23 -7.41
N PRO A 106 -8.09 14.53 -7.28
CA PRO A 106 -9.47 15.05 -7.20
C PRO A 106 -10.32 14.77 -8.44
N GLU A 107 -9.70 14.58 -9.61
CA GLU A 107 -10.41 14.29 -10.88
C GLU A 107 -11.18 12.95 -10.85
N LYS A 108 -10.87 12.09 -9.88
CA LYS A 108 -11.60 10.83 -9.66
C LYS A 108 -12.93 11.01 -8.94
N TYR A 109 -13.19 12.20 -8.42
CA TYR A 109 -14.42 12.51 -7.69
C TYR A 109 -15.50 13.06 -8.63
N PRO A 110 -16.79 12.88 -8.29
CA PRO A 110 -17.87 13.39 -9.10
C PRO A 110 -17.90 14.93 -9.09
N PRO A 111 -18.66 15.56 -10.02
CA PRO A 111 -18.87 17.00 -10.03
C PRO A 111 -19.36 17.54 -8.68
N ALA A 112 -19.03 18.79 -8.38
CA ALA A 112 -19.38 19.46 -7.12
C ALA A 112 -20.90 19.55 -6.83
N SER A 113 -21.75 19.29 -7.83
CA SER A 113 -23.21 19.19 -7.66
C SER A 113 -23.65 17.96 -6.83
N THR A 114 -22.76 17.01 -6.59
CA THR A 114 -22.99 15.86 -5.73
C THR A 114 -22.56 16.17 -4.30
N LYS A 115 -23.13 15.46 -3.31
CA LYS A 115 -22.71 15.60 -1.91
C LYS A 115 -21.33 14.97 -1.63
N ILE A 116 -20.71 14.34 -2.62
CA ILE A 116 -19.39 13.71 -2.50
C ILE A 116 -18.32 14.76 -2.73
N GLN A 117 -17.44 14.87 -1.77
CA GLN A 117 -16.30 15.78 -1.81
C GLN A 117 -15.00 14.98 -1.79
N PRO A 118 -13.94 15.47 -2.42
CA PRO A 118 -12.61 14.90 -2.25
C PRO A 118 -12.24 14.73 -0.76
N SER A 119 -11.61 13.64 -0.43
CA SER A 119 -11.10 13.35 0.92
C SER A 119 -9.60 12.98 0.87
N GLY A 120 -8.94 12.89 2.01
CA GLY A 120 -7.53 12.53 2.08
C GLY A 120 -6.64 13.43 1.21
N THR A 121 -5.73 12.82 0.47
CA THR A 121 -4.81 13.53 -0.44
C THR A 121 -5.55 14.34 -1.50
N ALA A 122 -6.63 13.82 -2.06
CA ALA A 122 -7.44 14.55 -3.04
C ALA A 122 -8.00 15.85 -2.47
N ALA A 123 -8.45 15.86 -1.21
CA ALA A 123 -8.90 17.09 -0.57
C ALA A 123 -7.77 18.10 -0.40
N LEU A 124 -6.58 17.64 -0.01
CA LEU A 124 -5.40 18.50 0.13
C LEU A 124 -5.00 19.14 -1.22
N VAL A 125 -5.02 18.37 -2.30
CA VAL A 125 -4.78 18.88 -3.66
C VAL A 125 -5.84 19.87 -4.07
N ALA A 126 -7.14 19.53 -3.92
CA ALA A 126 -8.26 20.40 -4.31
C ALA A 126 -8.25 21.74 -3.55
N ASN A 127 -7.77 21.74 -2.31
CA ASN A 127 -7.63 22.92 -1.45
C ASN A 127 -6.29 23.66 -1.60
N GLY A 128 -5.46 23.32 -2.61
CA GLY A 128 -4.22 24.03 -2.91
C GLY A 128 -3.15 23.90 -1.83
N GLN A 129 -3.10 22.78 -1.13
CA GLN A 129 -2.12 22.57 -0.06
C GLN A 129 -0.73 22.18 -0.58
N PHE A 130 -0.61 21.75 -1.84
CA PHE A 130 0.65 21.32 -2.45
C PHE A 130 1.02 22.19 -3.65
N LEU A 131 2.31 22.31 -3.93
CA LEU A 131 2.84 22.99 -5.11
C LEU A 131 2.46 22.23 -6.38
N ASP A 132 2.17 22.97 -7.44
CA ASP A 132 2.11 22.41 -8.79
C ASP A 132 3.53 22.10 -9.28
N LEU A 133 3.80 20.86 -9.55
CA LEU A 133 5.09 20.35 -10.00
C LEU A 133 5.17 20.21 -11.54
N SER A 134 4.10 20.50 -12.30
CA SER A 134 4.03 20.26 -13.74
C SER A 134 5.19 20.87 -14.51
N SER A 135 5.66 22.07 -14.09
CA SER A 135 6.74 22.80 -14.74
C SER A 135 8.14 22.35 -14.30
N GLN A 136 8.25 21.47 -13.31
CA GLN A 136 9.54 21.05 -12.79
C GLN A 136 10.27 20.14 -13.80
N PRO A 137 11.58 20.37 -14.05
CA PRO A 137 12.34 19.59 -15.03
C PRO A 137 12.31 18.08 -14.76
N PHE A 138 12.35 17.67 -13.48
CA PHE A 138 12.35 16.26 -13.10
C PHE A 138 11.04 15.52 -13.46
N MET A 139 9.92 16.21 -13.58
CA MET A 139 8.65 15.61 -13.99
C MET A 139 8.70 14.98 -15.40
N LYS A 140 9.62 15.46 -16.26
CA LYS A 140 9.81 14.92 -17.61
C LYS A 140 10.43 13.52 -17.62
N ARG A 141 10.95 13.05 -16.49
CA ARG A 141 11.51 11.69 -16.35
C ARG A 141 10.41 10.63 -16.25
N PHE A 142 9.23 11.03 -15.80
CA PHE A 142 8.11 10.15 -15.47
C PHE A 142 7.06 10.11 -16.59
N ASP A 143 6.31 9.01 -16.64
CA ASP A 143 5.15 8.92 -17.53
C ASP A 143 4.10 9.96 -17.13
N SER A 144 3.80 10.86 -18.03
CA SER A 144 2.90 11.99 -17.77
C SER A 144 1.45 11.54 -17.52
N SER A 145 1.01 10.45 -18.13
CA SER A 145 -0.35 9.91 -17.94
C SER A 145 -0.52 9.33 -16.55
N THR A 146 0.50 8.62 -16.05
CA THR A 146 0.52 8.12 -14.68
C THR A 146 0.52 9.28 -13.68
N GLN A 147 1.36 10.29 -13.87
CA GLN A 147 1.43 11.44 -12.96
C GLN A 147 0.12 12.23 -12.93
N GLN A 148 -0.47 12.48 -14.10
CA GLN A 148 -1.77 13.15 -14.20
C GLN A 148 -2.88 12.33 -13.53
N PHE A 149 -2.90 11.02 -13.73
CA PHE A 149 -3.89 10.14 -13.13
C PHE A 149 -3.78 10.08 -11.60
N THR A 150 -2.56 10.10 -11.07
CA THR A 150 -2.30 9.93 -9.63
C THR A 150 -2.50 11.22 -8.84
N MET A 151 -1.96 12.34 -9.34
CA MET A 151 -1.92 13.62 -8.63
C MET A 151 -2.37 14.82 -9.48
N GLY A 152 -2.98 14.57 -10.65
CA GLY A 152 -3.50 15.63 -11.50
C GLY A 152 -4.74 16.29 -10.92
N TYR A 153 -4.82 17.60 -11.09
CA TYR A 153 -6.05 18.38 -10.85
C TYR A 153 -6.06 19.60 -11.75
N LYS A 154 -7.14 19.77 -12.53
CA LYS A 154 -7.22 20.79 -13.59
C LYS A 154 -6.02 20.64 -14.54
N SER A 155 -5.19 21.66 -14.69
CA SER A 155 -4.01 21.62 -15.56
C SER A 155 -2.69 21.30 -14.84
N GLY A 156 -2.73 21.12 -13.51
CA GLY A 156 -1.55 20.91 -12.67
C GLY A 156 -1.35 19.46 -12.23
N VAL A 157 -0.13 19.16 -11.77
CA VAL A 157 0.23 17.89 -11.12
C VAL A 157 0.88 18.21 -9.78
N TYR A 158 0.30 17.73 -8.69
CA TYR A 158 0.61 18.19 -7.33
C TYR A 158 1.44 17.21 -6.50
N GLY A 159 2.14 16.33 -7.16
CA GLY A 159 3.08 15.38 -6.56
C GLY A 159 3.76 14.55 -7.64
N VAL A 160 4.87 13.91 -7.29
CA VAL A 160 5.57 12.96 -8.14
C VAL A 160 5.41 11.55 -7.57
N THR A 161 4.67 10.69 -8.28
CA THR A 161 4.50 9.28 -7.93
C THR A 161 5.73 8.51 -8.37
N THR A 162 6.44 7.93 -7.40
CA THR A 162 7.74 7.28 -7.62
C THR A 162 7.67 5.75 -7.52
N ALA A 163 6.54 5.19 -7.09
CA ALA A 163 6.39 3.74 -7.00
C ALA A 163 5.00 3.28 -7.41
N GLU A 164 4.95 2.10 -8.00
CA GLU A 164 3.75 1.29 -8.12
C GLU A 164 4.02 -0.11 -7.59
N TYR A 165 3.00 -0.73 -6.99
CA TYR A 165 3.07 -2.10 -6.52
C TYR A 165 1.90 -2.91 -7.05
N VAL A 166 2.09 -4.20 -7.24
CA VAL A 166 0.97 -5.12 -7.40
C VAL A 166 0.36 -5.32 -6.02
N ASN A 167 -0.75 -4.65 -5.78
CA ASN A 167 -1.40 -4.61 -4.47
C ASN A 167 -2.57 -5.62 -4.39
N ASN A 168 -3.58 -5.44 -5.24
CA ASN A 168 -4.84 -6.17 -5.10
C ASN A 168 -4.89 -7.54 -5.83
N THR A 169 -3.79 -7.99 -6.42
CA THR A 169 -3.74 -9.31 -7.07
C THR A 169 -2.56 -10.15 -6.58
N GLY A 170 -1.86 -9.71 -5.52
CA GLY A 170 -0.58 -10.29 -5.14
C GLY A 170 -0.66 -11.67 -4.50
N LEU A 171 0.15 -12.60 -5.02
CA LEU A 171 0.46 -13.89 -4.40
C LEU A 171 1.95 -14.17 -4.48
N PHE A 172 2.59 -14.37 -3.33
CA PHE A 172 3.89 -15.01 -3.28
C PHE A 172 3.74 -16.53 -3.28
N TYR A 173 4.72 -17.23 -3.85
CA TYR A 173 4.71 -18.70 -3.87
C TYR A 173 6.10 -19.29 -3.63
N LYS A 174 6.14 -20.46 -3.00
CA LYS A 174 7.36 -21.23 -2.77
C LYS A 174 7.62 -22.13 -3.97
N LYS A 175 8.66 -21.82 -4.76
CA LYS A 175 9.01 -22.53 -6.00
C LYS A 175 9.26 -24.03 -5.72
N ASP A 176 9.97 -24.35 -4.65
CA ASP A 176 10.32 -25.74 -4.31
C ASP A 176 9.09 -26.56 -3.88
N LEU A 177 8.10 -25.94 -3.19
CA LEU A 177 6.87 -26.65 -2.85
C LEU A 177 6.00 -26.90 -4.09
N LEU A 178 5.88 -25.95 -5.00
CA LEU A 178 5.17 -26.19 -6.25
C LEU A 178 5.84 -27.32 -7.05
N ALA A 179 7.15 -27.26 -7.23
CA ALA A 179 7.92 -28.28 -7.93
C ALA A 179 7.75 -29.67 -7.29
N LYS A 180 7.78 -29.77 -5.96
CA LYS A 180 7.55 -31.02 -5.20
C LYS A 180 6.23 -31.70 -5.54
N TYR A 181 5.20 -30.92 -5.82
CA TYR A 181 3.87 -31.44 -6.17
C TYR A 181 3.58 -31.45 -7.68
N GLY A 182 4.61 -31.16 -8.51
CA GLY A 182 4.50 -31.14 -9.96
C GLY A 182 3.62 -29.99 -10.49
N LEU A 183 3.55 -28.88 -9.71
CA LEU A 183 2.76 -27.70 -10.04
C LEU A 183 3.64 -26.61 -10.67
N SER A 184 3.03 -25.80 -11.50
CA SER A 184 3.58 -24.55 -12.04
C SER A 184 2.72 -23.37 -11.57
N VAL A 185 3.15 -22.15 -11.86
CA VAL A 185 2.33 -20.96 -11.57
C VAL A 185 1.04 -21.01 -12.38
N PRO A 186 -0.14 -21.03 -11.74
CA PRO A 186 -1.41 -21.10 -12.43
C PRO A 186 -1.68 -19.83 -13.24
N THR A 187 -2.24 -19.98 -14.41
CA THR A 187 -2.56 -18.88 -15.32
C THR A 187 -4.05 -18.57 -15.42
N THR A 188 -4.89 -19.51 -14.98
CA THR A 188 -6.35 -19.37 -14.94
C THR A 188 -6.89 -19.64 -13.54
N PHE A 189 -8.12 -19.20 -13.29
CA PHE A 189 -8.78 -19.41 -12.00
C PHE A 189 -9.00 -20.90 -11.75
N ASP A 190 -9.45 -21.65 -12.76
CA ASP A 190 -9.68 -23.09 -12.65
C ASP A 190 -8.40 -23.88 -12.37
N GLU A 191 -7.25 -23.50 -12.98
CA GLU A 191 -5.94 -24.07 -12.64
C GLU A 191 -5.61 -23.79 -11.18
N PHE A 192 -5.76 -22.54 -10.72
CA PHE A 192 -5.46 -22.17 -9.34
C PHE A 192 -6.29 -22.98 -8.34
N ILE A 193 -7.60 -23.11 -8.54
CA ILE A 193 -8.48 -23.91 -7.68
C ILE A 193 -8.09 -25.41 -7.73
N SER A 194 -7.72 -25.93 -8.89
CA SER A 194 -7.25 -27.32 -9.04
C SER A 194 -5.97 -27.58 -8.25
N ASP A 195 -5.03 -26.63 -8.27
CA ASP A 195 -3.78 -26.69 -7.50
C ASP A 195 -4.04 -26.66 -5.99
N LEU A 196 -4.92 -25.74 -5.54
CA LEU A 196 -5.31 -25.66 -4.13
C LEU A 196 -5.98 -26.98 -3.65
N LYS A 197 -6.83 -27.56 -4.47
CA LYS A 197 -7.48 -28.85 -4.19
C LYS A 197 -6.46 -29.99 -4.08
N LEU A 198 -5.50 -30.06 -5.01
CA LEU A 198 -4.43 -31.06 -4.98
C LEU A 198 -3.59 -30.90 -3.72
N LEU A 199 -3.13 -29.71 -3.40
CA LEU A 199 -2.30 -29.43 -2.21
C LEU A 199 -3.04 -29.85 -0.92
N LYS A 200 -4.31 -29.47 -0.79
CA LYS A 200 -5.15 -29.85 0.35
C LYS A 200 -5.31 -31.37 0.45
N SER A 201 -5.45 -32.08 -0.68
CA SER A 201 -5.53 -33.55 -0.70
C SER A 201 -4.24 -34.24 -0.25
N LYS A 202 -3.10 -33.55 -0.32
CA LYS A 202 -1.79 -34.01 0.17
C LYS A 202 -1.52 -33.59 1.62
N GLY A 203 -2.49 -33.03 2.33
CA GLY A 203 -2.38 -32.60 3.71
C GLY A 203 -1.61 -31.29 3.89
N VAL A 204 -1.47 -30.49 2.82
CA VAL A 204 -0.83 -29.18 2.85
C VAL A 204 -1.89 -28.12 3.05
N SER A 205 -1.69 -27.16 3.96
CA SER A 205 -2.46 -25.93 4.06
C SER A 205 -2.06 -24.99 2.92
N PRO A 206 -2.88 -24.76 1.86
CA PRO A 206 -2.35 -24.17 0.63
C PRO A 206 -2.06 -22.69 0.73
N VAL A 207 -2.94 -21.90 1.38
CA VAL A 207 -2.91 -20.43 1.32
C VAL A 207 -2.82 -19.83 2.73
N PHE A 208 -1.90 -18.90 2.89
CA PHE A 208 -1.71 -18.10 4.08
C PHE A 208 -2.05 -16.64 3.81
N VAL A 209 -2.58 -15.94 4.82
CA VAL A 209 -2.97 -14.53 4.69
C VAL A 209 -2.87 -13.81 6.04
N ALA A 210 -2.58 -12.53 6.03
CA ALA A 210 -2.66 -11.64 7.19
C ALA A 210 -4.12 -11.26 7.50
N GLY A 211 -4.91 -12.23 8.02
CA GLY A 211 -6.35 -12.08 8.21
C GLY A 211 -6.73 -11.01 9.24
N LYS A 212 -5.90 -10.80 10.28
CA LYS A 212 -6.12 -9.77 11.31
C LYS A 212 -6.25 -8.37 10.72
N ASP A 213 -5.46 -8.06 9.69
CA ASP A 213 -5.42 -6.74 9.05
C ASP A 213 -6.23 -6.69 7.74
N GLY A 214 -6.96 -7.79 7.40
CA GLY A 214 -7.91 -7.80 6.30
C GLY A 214 -7.30 -8.07 4.93
N TYR A 215 -6.12 -8.67 4.83
CA TYR A 215 -5.41 -8.95 3.57
C TYR A 215 -6.12 -9.93 2.63
N GLN A 216 -7.14 -10.66 3.10
CA GLN A 216 -8.05 -11.40 2.22
C GLN A 216 -8.75 -10.48 1.19
N SER A 217 -8.78 -9.19 1.44
CA SER A 217 -9.29 -8.19 0.49
C SER A 217 -8.49 -8.16 -0.82
N ILE A 218 -7.21 -8.53 -0.80
CA ILE A 218 -6.36 -8.66 -1.99
C ILE A 218 -6.97 -9.64 -2.99
N ILE A 219 -7.47 -10.79 -2.50
CA ILE A 219 -8.17 -11.77 -3.36
C ILE A 219 -9.47 -11.19 -3.90
N TRP A 220 -10.27 -10.55 -3.04
CA TRP A 220 -11.55 -9.96 -3.41
C TRP A 220 -11.40 -8.90 -4.49
N PHE A 221 -10.55 -7.90 -4.23
CA PHE A 221 -10.31 -6.81 -5.17
C PHE A 221 -9.66 -7.32 -6.47
N GLY A 222 -8.71 -8.23 -6.37
CA GLY A 222 -8.02 -8.79 -7.52
C GLY A 222 -8.97 -9.52 -8.47
N ILE A 223 -9.87 -10.34 -7.94
CA ILE A 223 -10.83 -11.09 -8.74
C ILE A 223 -11.80 -10.13 -9.44
N TYR A 224 -12.48 -9.22 -8.72
CA TYR A 224 -13.47 -8.40 -9.37
C TYR A 224 -12.86 -7.34 -10.30
N ASN A 225 -11.68 -6.82 -10.01
CA ASN A 225 -10.99 -5.89 -10.91
C ASN A 225 -10.63 -6.57 -12.23
N GLN A 226 -10.15 -7.81 -12.20
CA GLN A 226 -9.88 -8.58 -13.43
C GLN A 226 -11.18 -8.91 -14.19
N LEU A 227 -12.27 -9.25 -13.49
CA LEU A 227 -13.59 -9.47 -14.10
C LEU A 227 -14.16 -8.19 -14.72
N LEU A 228 -13.94 -7.02 -14.14
CA LEU A 228 -14.35 -5.74 -14.72
C LEU A 228 -13.49 -5.32 -15.91
N MET A 229 -12.18 -5.58 -15.84
CA MET A 229 -11.23 -5.22 -16.90
C MET A 229 -11.29 -6.17 -18.09
N GLN A 230 -11.42 -7.47 -17.88
CA GLN A 230 -11.48 -8.51 -18.94
C GLN A 230 -10.53 -8.22 -20.13
N ASP A 231 -11.11 -8.06 -21.31
CA ASP A 231 -10.44 -7.79 -22.58
C ASP A 231 -10.07 -6.32 -22.83
N LYS A 232 -10.42 -5.44 -21.91
CA LYS A 232 -10.17 -4.00 -22.08
C LYS A 232 -8.67 -3.68 -21.96
N PRO A 233 -8.15 -2.72 -22.73
CA PRO A 233 -6.77 -2.29 -22.59
C PRO A 233 -6.52 -1.65 -21.21
N ALA A 234 -5.29 -1.73 -20.70
CA ALA A 234 -4.91 -1.17 -19.41
C ALA A 234 -5.25 0.34 -19.32
N SER A 235 -5.09 1.08 -20.41
CA SER A 235 -5.44 2.51 -20.50
C SER A 235 -6.93 2.82 -20.31
N ALA A 236 -7.82 1.83 -20.44
CA ALA A 236 -9.25 2.02 -20.19
C ALA A 236 -9.61 2.00 -18.70
N ALA A 237 -8.70 1.59 -17.82
CA ALA A 237 -8.98 1.40 -16.40
C ALA A 237 -9.60 2.65 -15.76
N ASN A 238 -9.01 3.82 -15.98
CA ASN A 238 -9.47 5.07 -15.37
C ASN A 238 -10.90 5.44 -15.73
N SER A 239 -11.21 5.37 -17.03
CA SER A 239 -12.57 5.66 -17.50
C SER A 239 -13.57 4.60 -17.01
N LEU A 240 -13.14 3.35 -16.94
CA LEU A 240 -13.97 2.27 -16.44
C LEU A 240 -14.31 2.46 -14.94
N TRP A 241 -13.35 2.87 -14.12
CA TRP A 241 -13.58 3.11 -12.70
C TRP A 241 -14.53 4.28 -12.46
N VAL A 242 -14.33 5.38 -13.17
CA VAL A 242 -15.24 6.54 -13.11
C VAL A 242 -16.65 6.14 -13.58
N GLN A 243 -16.76 5.37 -14.67
CA GLN A 243 -18.05 4.89 -15.16
C GLN A 243 -18.74 3.96 -14.15
N ARG A 244 -18.01 3.03 -13.52
CA ARG A 244 -18.52 2.15 -12.46
C ARG A 244 -19.07 2.98 -11.30
N ASP A 245 -18.32 3.97 -10.85
CA ASP A 245 -18.70 4.81 -9.72
C ASP A 245 -19.93 5.66 -10.03
N GLN A 246 -20.05 6.18 -11.26
CA GLN A 246 -21.25 6.85 -11.75
C GLN A 246 -22.48 5.91 -11.75
N GLN A 247 -22.31 4.68 -12.22
CA GLN A 247 -23.37 3.68 -12.26
C GLN A 247 -23.86 3.29 -10.85
N PHE A 248 -22.92 3.17 -9.90
CA PHE A 248 -23.25 2.97 -8.48
C PHE A 248 -24.05 4.16 -7.94
N TRP A 249 -23.55 5.36 -8.17
CA TRP A 249 -24.19 6.61 -7.71
C TRP A 249 -25.60 6.79 -8.27
N GLN A 250 -25.80 6.41 -9.52
CA GLN A 250 -27.08 6.49 -10.22
C GLN A 250 -28.01 5.31 -9.88
N GLY A 251 -27.57 4.34 -9.10
CA GLY A 251 -28.35 3.14 -8.78
C GLY A 251 -28.48 2.14 -9.94
N GLN A 252 -27.70 2.30 -11.00
CA GLN A 252 -27.66 1.40 -12.16
C GLN A 252 -26.85 0.14 -11.88
N GLN A 253 -25.90 0.21 -10.97
CA GLN A 253 -25.15 -0.91 -10.40
C GLN A 253 -25.19 -0.84 -8.88
N ASN A 254 -24.97 -1.98 -8.25
CA ASN A 254 -24.75 -2.11 -6.81
C ASN A 254 -23.93 -3.37 -6.54
N TRP A 255 -23.64 -3.64 -5.26
CA TRP A 255 -22.85 -4.81 -4.86
C TRP A 255 -23.49 -6.16 -5.20
N ASN A 256 -24.78 -6.21 -5.57
CA ASN A 256 -25.48 -7.41 -6.05
C ASN A 256 -25.47 -7.57 -7.58
N SER A 257 -24.80 -6.69 -8.32
CA SER A 257 -24.65 -6.83 -9.78
C SER A 257 -23.88 -8.12 -10.11
N ALA A 258 -24.15 -8.70 -11.28
CA ALA A 258 -23.65 -10.03 -11.65
C ALA A 258 -22.15 -10.23 -11.53
N VAL A 259 -21.36 -9.21 -11.86
CA VAL A 259 -19.89 -9.26 -11.76
C VAL A 259 -19.40 -9.44 -10.32
N TYR A 260 -20.06 -8.82 -9.33
CA TYR A 260 -19.71 -8.97 -7.92
C TYR A 260 -20.21 -10.28 -7.34
N GLN A 261 -21.33 -10.80 -7.82
CA GLN A 261 -21.83 -12.14 -7.48
C GLN A 261 -20.89 -13.23 -8.00
N ASP A 262 -20.35 -13.08 -9.23
CA ASP A 262 -19.35 -14.01 -9.76
C ASP A 262 -18.04 -13.91 -8.97
N ALA A 263 -17.57 -12.70 -8.69
CA ALA A 263 -16.39 -12.48 -7.85
C ALA A 263 -16.56 -13.10 -6.44
N ALA A 264 -17.75 -12.99 -5.83
CA ALA A 264 -18.04 -13.57 -4.53
C ALA A 264 -17.92 -15.10 -4.52
N LYS A 265 -18.46 -15.77 -5.54
CA LYS A 265 -18.34 -17.22 -5.68
C LYS A 265 -16.88 -17.65 -5.81
N ARG A 266 -16.09 -16.96 -6.63
CA ARG A 266 -14.66 -17.22 -6.81
C ARG A 266 -13.87 -16.95 -5.53
N TYR A 267 -14.17 -15.86 -4.87
CA TYR A 267 -13.58 -15.52 -3.57
C TYR A 267 -13.84 -16.62 -2.53
N GLU A 268 -15.08 -17.05 -2.35
CA GLU A 268 -15.44 -18.13 -1.40
C GLU A 268 -14.72 -19.45 -1.71
N GLN A 269 -14.53 -19.77 -2.99
CA GLN A 269 -13.75 -20.95 -3.38
C GLN A 269 -12.31 -20.85 -2.89
N VAL A 270 -11.62 -19.72 -3.11
CA VAL A 270 -10.25 -19.53 -2.62
C VAL A 270 -10.20 -19.56 -1.10
N MET A 271 -11.13 -18.85 -0.42
CA MET A 271 -11.20 -18.78 1.04
C MET A 271 -11.39 -20.13 1.72
N SER A 272 -12.00 -21.12 1.03
CA SER A 272 -12.14 -22.50 1.54
C SER A 272 -10.81 -23.25 1.69
N TYR A 273 -9.73 -22.72 1.15
CA TYR A 273 -8.35 -23.24 1.22
C TYR A 273 -7.43 -22.41 2.10
N ILE A 274 -7.93 -21.36 2.71
CA ILE A 274 -7.13 -20.52 3.63
C ILE A 274 -6.96 -21.24 4.97
N GLU A 275 -5.79 -21.04 5.58
CA GLU A 275 -5.50 -21.49 6.95
C GLU A 275 -6.42 -20.77 7.94
N PRO A 276 -7.33 -21.48 8.65
CA PRO A 276 -8.30 -20.82 9.54
C PRO A 276 -7.67 -19.99 10.65
N ASN A 277 -6.50 -20.39 11.17
CA ASN A 277 -5.80 -19.65 12.22
C ASN A 277 -5.16 -18.35 11.71
N ALA A 278 -5.09 -18.15 10.41
CA ALA A 278 -4.55 -16.95 9.80
C ALA A 278 -5.38 -15.69 10.11
N GLY A 279 -6.65 -15.83 10.55
CA GLY A 279 -7.49 -14.72 11.01
C GLY A 279 -6.90 -13.87 12.15
N GLY A 280 -5.98 -14.44 12.94
CA GLY A 280 -5.25 -13.74 14.01
C GLY A 280 -3.89 -13.18 13.61
N VAL A 281 -3.40 -13.45 12.39
CA VAL A 281 -2.04 -13.06 11.94
C VAL A 281 -2.03 -11.61 11.48
N PRO A 282 -1.16 -10.76 12.07
CA PRO A 282 -0.99 -9.38 11.60
C PRO A 282 -0.12 -9.30 10.34
N ALA A 283 -0.39 -8.31 9.49
CA ALA A 283 0.34 -8.06 8.25
C ALA A 283 1.85 -7.91 8.47
N GLN A 284 2.25 -7.18 9.50
CA GLN A 284 3.65 -6.94 9.82
C GLN A 284 4.46 -8.22 10.07
N THR A 285 3.83 -9.29 10.52
CA THR A 285 4.50 -10.56 10.84
C THR A 285 4.29 -11.65 9.80
N ALA A 286 3.26 -11.54 8.97
CA ALA A 286 2.88 -12.57 8.00
C ALA A 286 4.01 -12.96 7.04
N PRO A 287 4.80 -12.03 6.45
CA PRO A 287 5.91 -12.37 5.57
C PRO A 287 6.96 -13.26 6.24
N GLY A 288 7.35 -12.92 7.48
CA GLY A 288 8.33 -13.69 8.25
C GLY A 288 7.81 -15.07 8.67
N VAL A 289 6.56 -15.14 9.14
CA VAL A 289 5.91 -16.42 9.52
C VAL A 289 5.79 -17.33 8.30
N TRP A 290 5.41 -16.79 7.16
CA TRP A 290 5.32 -17.55 5.92
C TRP A 290 6.68 -18.05 5.44
N ALA A 291 7.70 -17.18 5.45
CA ALA A 291 9.05 -17.54 5.05
C ALA A 291 9.64 -18.67 5.92
N ALA A 292 9.43 -18.61 7.23
CA ALA A 292 9.95 -19.62 8.18
C ALA A 292 9.28 -21.00 8.07
N ASN A 293 8.10 -21.10 7.46
CA ASN A 293 7.38 -22.37 7.31
C ASN A 293 7.78 -23.08 6.01
N SER A 294 8.63 -24.11 6.08
CA SER A 294 9.14 -24.82 4.90
C SER A 294 8.23 -25.93 4.36
N LYS A 295 7.15 -26.30 5.08
CA LYS A 295 6.34 -27.49 4.74
C LYS A 295 4.95 -27.15 4.22
N ASP A 296 4.36 -26.07 4.71
CA ASP A 296 3.03 -25.62 4.40
C ASP A 296 3.04 -24.25 3.74
N TYR A 297 1.87 -23.81 3.36
CA TYR A 297 1.63 -22.49 2.78
C TYR A 297 2.44 -22.24 1.51
N PRO A 298 2.22 -23.05 0.45
CA PRO A 298 2.78 -22.74 -0.87
C PRO A 298 2.52 -21.32 -1.33
N PHE A 299 1.39 -20.73 -0.94
CA PHE A 299 1.00 -19.38 -1.33
C PHE A 299 0.81 -18.46 -0.11
N LEU A 300 1.27 -17.21 -0.23
CA LEU A 300 0.98 -16.10 0.66
C LEU A 300 0.22 -15.03 -0.10
N VAL A 301 -0.93 -14.63 0.41
CA VAL A 301 -1.69 -13.47 -0.10
C VAL A 301 -1.05 -12.20 0.45
N ASP A 302 -0.38 -11.46 -0.42
CA ASP A 302 0.29 -10.21 -0.04
C ASP A 302 0.61 -9.38 -1.28
N GLY A 303 0.88 -8.09 -1.11
CA GLY A 303 1.32 -7.22 -2.18
C GLY A 303 2.81 -7.34 -2.49
N SER A 304 3.22 -6.95 -3.69
CA SER A 304 4.63 -7.04 -4.11
C SER A 304 5.60 -6.21 -3.25
N TYR A 305 5.09 -5.26 -2.45
CA TYR A 305 5.87 -4.44 -1.52
C TYR A 305 6.59 -5.25 -0.43
N ASP A 306 6.11 -6.46 -0.11
CA ASP A 306 6.73 -7.32 0.92
C ASP A 306 7.76 -8.32 0.37
N GLY A 307 8.04 -8.32 -0.93
CA GLY A 307 8.99 -9.25 -1.52
C GLY A 307 10.40 -9.15 -0.94
N ASN A 308 10.90 -7.95 -0.70
CA ASN A 308 12.20 -7.75 -0.07
C ASN A 308 12.20 -8.04 1.43
N THR A 309 11.06 -7.81 2.13
CA THR A 309 10.86 -8.23 3.52
C THR A 309 10.96 -9.76 3.66
N ILE A 310 10.30 -10.50 2.76
CA ILE A 310 10.38 -11.97 2.69
C ILE A 310 11.83 -12.42 2.40
N ALA A 311 12.47 -11.78 1.43
CA ALA A 311 13.85 -12.10 1.06
C ALA A 311 14.86 -11.85 2.20
N ALA A 312 14.60 -10.85 3.04
CA ALA A 312 15.41 -10.55 4.23
C ALA A 312 15.12 -11.52 5.37
N ALA A 313 13.87 -11.95 5.55
CA ALA A 313 13.48 -12.90 6.59
C ALA A 313 14.09 -14.30 6.36
N ASP A 314 14.16 -14.77 5.12
CA ASP A 314 14.87 -15.99 4.73
C ASP A 314 15.60 -15.80 3.39
N PRO A 315 16.90 -15.47 3.42
CA PRO A 315 17.71 -15.32 2.22
C PRO A 315 17.84 -16.60 1.37
N SER A 316 17.62 -17.79 1.96
CA SER A 316 17.70 -19.07 1.27
C SER A 316 16.40 -19.49 0.59
N LEU A 317 15.27 -18.87 0.95
CA LEU A 317 13.97 -19.21 0.41
C LEU A 317 13.93 -19.01 -1.11
N ASN A 318 13.56 -20.07 -1.83
CA ASN A 318 13.33 -20.03 -3.27
C ASN A 318 11.85 -19.74 -3.54
N PHE A 319 11.54 -18.45 -3.81
CA PHE A 319 10.17 -17.99 -3.98
C PHE A 319 10.01 -17.11 -5.21
N GLY A 320 8.78 -16.90 -5.61
CA GLY A 320 8.40 -15.98 -6.67
C GLY A 320 7.12 -15.25 -6.32
N PHE A 321 6.67 -14.42 -7.24
CA PHE A 321 5.47 -13.60 -7.12
C PHE A 321 4.66 -13.68 -8.42
N PHE A 322 3.32 -13.67 -8.32
CA PHE A 322 2.43 -13.59 -9.48
C PHE A 322 1.09 -12.94 -9.09
N ALA A 323 0.28 -12.58 -10.08
CA ALA A 323 -1.08 -12.11 -9.82
C ALA A 323 -2.03 -13.30 -9.66
N VAL A 324 -2.86 -13.29 -8.60
CA VAL A 324 -3.95 -14.26 -8.45
C VAL A 324 -4.80 -14.25 -9.73
N PRO A 325 -5.03 -15.41 -10.38
CA PRO A 325 -5.90 -15.44 -11.55
C PRO A 325 -7.37 -15.31 -11.09
N GLY A 326 -8.03 -14.24 -11.53
CA GLY A 326 -9.44 -13.97 -11.22
C GLY A 326 -10.40 -14.52 -12.27
N THR A 327 -9.90 -14.96 -13.44
CA THR A 327 -10.70 -15.40 -14.58
C THR A 327 -10.13 -16.68 -15.21
N ASP A 328 -10.93 -17.35 -16.05
CA ASP A 328 -10.50 -18.54 -16.78
C ASP A 328 -9.93 -18.22 -18.17
N ASN A 329 -9.67 -16.94 -18.42
CA ASN A 329 -8.89 -16.49 -19.56
C ASN A 329 -7.55 -15.93 -19.09
N ALA A 330 -6.47 -16.66 -19.34
CA ALA A 330 -5.11 -16.30 -18.92
C ALA A 330 -4.68 -14.90 -19.36
N SER A 331 -5.15 -14.40 -20.50
CA SER A 331 -4.81 -13.06 -20.99
C SER A 331 -5.49 -11.92 -20.23
N TRP A 332 -6.53 -12.21 -19.45
CA TRP A 332 -7.25 -11.24 -18.62
C TRP A 332 -6.68 -11.17 -17.21
N ASN A 333 -5.90 -12.17 -16.79
CA ASN A 333 -5.27 -12.25 -15.47
C ASN A 333 -3.98 -11.43 -15.46
N ARG A 334 -4.13 -10.15 -15.19
CA ARG A 334 -3.07 -9.13 -15.24
C ARG A 334 -2.84 -8.52 -13.86
N PRO A 335 -1.63 -7.97 -13.60
CA PRO A 335 -1.39 -7.29 -12.34
C PRO A 335 -2.28 -6.05 -12.18
N ASP A 336 -2.85 -5.93 -10.99
CA ASP A 336 -3.53 -4.72 -10.52
C ASP A 336 -2.47 -3.84 -9.84
N LEU A 337 -2.07 -2.77 -10.51
CA LEU A 337 -1.06 -1.83 -10.03
C LEU A 337 -1.71 -0.76 -9.17
N ALA A 338 -1.11 -0.50 -8.03
CA ALA A 338 -1.50 0.60 -7.15
C ALA A 338 -0.34 1.60 -7.06
N PRO A 339 -0.56 2.86 -7.46
CA PRO A 339 0.36 3.93 -7.16
C PRO A 339 0.51 4.08 -5.64
N ASP A 340 1.73 4.13 -5.17
CA ASP A 340 2.01 4.13 -3.75
C ASP A 340 2.69 5.43 -3.33
N LEU A 341 3.99 5.43 -3.14
CA LEU A 341 4.70 6.58 -2.60
C LEU A 341 4.75 7.73 -3.61
N THR A 342 4.09 8.81 -3.25
CA THR A 342 4.03 10.05 -4.01
C THR A 342 4.57 11.19 -3.18
N TRP A 343 5.62 11.83 -3.68
CA TRP A 343 6.23 12.98 -2.99
C TRP A 343 5.50 14.27 -3.34
N THR A 344 5.17 15.04 -2.31
CA THR A 344 4.53 16.36 -2.42
C THR A 344 5.34 17.41 -1.69
N VAL A 345 5.22 18.67 -2.11
CA VAL A 345 5.79 19.84 -1.44
C VAL A 345 4.65 20.75 -1.01
N PRO A 346 4.44 20.98 0.30
CA PRO A 346 3.40 21.90 0.75
C PRO A 346 3.64 23.35 0.26
N THR A 347 2.55 24.06 -0.09
CA THR A 347 2.64 25.46 -0.54
C THR A 347 3.20 26.41 0.53
N TRP A 348 3.15 26.02 1.78
CA TRP A 348 3.68 26.75 2.94
C TRP A 348 5.03 26.20 3.45
N ALA A 349 5.65 25.24 2.75
CA ALA A 349 6.95 24.70 3.12
C ALA A 349 7.98 25.83 3.27
N LYS A 350 8.79 25.74 4.33
CA LYS A 350 9.77 26.80 4.64
C LYS A 350 10.92 26.83 3.65
N HIS A 351 11.24 25.66 3.06
CA HIS A 351 12.39 25.47 2.19
C HIS A 351 11.97 24.96 0.81
N GLN A 352 10.94 25.58 0.19
CA GLN A 352 10.36 25.11 -1.09
C GLN A 352 11.43 24.88 -2.18
N LYS A 353 12.35 25.82 -2.36
CA LYS A 353 13.41 25.67 -3.36
C LYS A 353 14.27 24.44 -3.09
N LEU A 354 14.71 24.27 -1.84
CA LEU A 354 15.52 23.14 -1.43
C LEU A 354 14.74 21.81 -1.53
N ALA A 355 13.43 21.82 -1.24
CA ALA A 355 12.55 20.67 -1.40
C ALA A 355 12.44 20.23 -2.88
N LEU A 356 12.35 21.18 -3.81
CA LEU A 356 12.34 20.89 -5.24
C LEU A 356 13.72 20.38 -5.72
N GLU A 357 14.83 20.94 -5.23
CA GLU A 357 16.18 20.45 -5.49
C GLU A 357 16.36 19.02 -4.95
N TYR A 358 15.81 18.73 -3.76
CA TYR A 358 15.83 17.38 -3.19
C TYR A 358 15.04 16.39 -4.04
N LEU A 359 13.84 16.75 -4.50
CA LEU A 359 13.05 15.89 -5.38
C LEU A 359 13.73 15.66 -6.73
N ASP A 360 14.38 16.70 -7.29
CA ASP A 360 15.18 16.54 -8.51
C ASP A 360 16.36 15.57 -8.29
N PHE A 361 17.05 15.67 -7.14
CA PHE A 361 18.14 14.77 -6.77
C PHE A 361 17.67 13.35 -6.51
N PHE A 362 16.60 13.18 -5.74
CA PHE A 362 15.98 11.87 -5.45
C PHE A 362 15.60 11.14 -6.73
N THR A 363 15.03 11.86 -7.68
CA THR A 363 14.55 11.32 -8.95
C THR A 363 15.60 11.25 -10.07
N GLN A 364 16.88 11.53 -9.80
CA GLN A 364 17.97 11.21 -10.73
C GLN A 364 18.06 9.70 -10.94
N GLN A 365 18.26 9.26 -12.16
CA GLN A 365 18.22 7.85 -12.54
C GLN A 365 19.01 6.92 -11.61
N THR A 366 20.21 7.34 -11.18
CA THR A 366 21.06 6.53 -10.29
C THR A 366 20.42 6.35 -8.91
N ASN A 367 19.95 7.43 -8.29
CA ASN A 367 19.31 7.41 -6.98
C ASN A 367 17.96 6.70 -7.03
N TYR A 368 17.16 7.04 -8.04
CA TYR A 368 15.84 6.45 -8.25
C TYR A 368 15.93 4.94 -8.54
N ALA A 369 16.86 4.49 -9.38
CA ALA A 369 17.07 3.07 -9.64
C ALA A 369 17.49 2.29 -8.39
N ALA A 370 18.35 2.88 -7.53
CA ALA A 370 18.72 2.27 -6.26
C ALA A 370 17.51 2.15 -5.33
N TRP A 371 16.68 3.19 -5.26
CA TRP A 371 15.46 3.21 -4.44
C TRP A 371 14.41 2.20 -4.94
N VAL A 372 14.13 2.16 -6.24
CA VAL A 372 13.22 1.17 -6.87
C VAL A 372 13.70 -0.26 -6.62
N LYS A 373 15.02 -0.51 -6.70
CA LYS A 373 15.62 -1.80 -6.38
C LYS A 373 15.46 -2.18 -4.91
N ALA A 374 15.71 -1.24 -4.01
CA ALA A 374 15.59 -1.47 -2.56
C ALA A 374 14.13 -1.78 -2.17
N THR A 375 13.17 -1.09 -2.76
CA THR A 375 11.74 -1.28 -2.49
C THR A 375 11.13 -2.47 -3.24
N GLY A 376 11.74 -2.91 -4.35
CA GLY A 376 11.16 -3.93 -5.23
C GLY A 376 9.92 -3.44 -5.97
N SER A 377 9.74 -2.12 -6.09
CA SER A 377 8.59 -1.51 -6.75
C SER A 377 8.67 -1.61 -8.28
N VAL A 378 7.53 -1.44 -8.93
CA VAL A 378 7.45 -1.15 -10.35
C VAL A 378 7.85 0.30 -10.57
N SER A 379 8.76 0.53 -11.51
CA SER A 379 9.24 1.87 -11.83
C SER A 379 8.17 2.67 -12.55
N THR A 380 8.01 3.94 -12.17
CA THR A 380 7.16 4.93 -12.86
C THR A 380 7.99 5.86 -13.78
N GLU A 381 9.31 5.67 -13.81
CA GLU A 381 10.21 6.33 -14.75
C GLU A 381 10.58 5.36 -15.89
N PRO A 382 10.16 5.60 -17.14
CA PRO A 382 10.40 4.68 -18.25
C PRO A 382 11.87 4.37 -18.54
N ALA A 383 12.79 5.29 -18.19
CA ALA A 383 14.23 5.10 -18.35
C ALA A 383 14.87 4.22 -17.27
N VAL A 384 14.15 3.92 -16.19
CA VAL A 384 14.58 3.05 -15.09
C VAL A 384 13.72 1.79 -15.10
N PRO A 385 14.26 0.63 -15.48
CA PRO A 385 13.47 -0.59 -15.56
C PRO A 385 13.06 -1.09 -14.17
N THR A 386 11.93 -1.78 -14.08
CA THR A 386 11.55 -2.56 -12.91
C THR A 386 12.68 -3.54 -12.55
N PRO A 387 13.13 -3.61 -11.28
CA PRO A 387 14.34 -4.33 -10.92
C PRO A 387 14.17 -5.84 -11.06
N THR A 388 15.21 -6.51 -11.56
CA THR A 388 15.30 -7.98 -11.55
C THR A 388 15.85 -8.42 -10.20
N LEU A 389 14.98 -9.01 -9.37
CA LEU A 389 15.29 -9.60 -8.07
C LEU A 389 14.92 -11.10 -8.12
N LYS A 390 15.38 -11.90 -7.15
CA LYS A 390 15.13 -13.36 -7.14
C LYS A 390 13.65 -13.77 -7.20
N TRP A 391 12.74 -12.85 -6.88
CA TRP A 391 11.30 -13.07 -6.83
C TRP A 391 10.49 -12.28 -7.88
N THR A 392 11.12 -11.38 -8.64
CA THR A 392 10.41 -10.45 -9.55
C THR A 392 10.30 -10.95 -11.00
N ASP A 393 10.72 -12.18 -11.33
CA ASP A 393 10.72 -12.69 -12.71
C ASP A 393 9.36 -12.52 -13.40
N TRP A 394 8.28 -12.89 -12.72
CA TRP A 394 6.94 -12.71 -13.25
C TRP A 394 6.56 -11.23 -13.36
N LEU A 395 6.94 -10.43 -12.36
CA LEU A 395 6.62 -9.00 -12.30
C LEU A 395 7.30 -8.24 -13.44
N THR A 396 8.59 -8.45 -13.67
CA THR A 396 9.33 -7.80 -14.76
C THR A 396 8.76 -8.12 -16.15
N THR A 397 8.17 -9.31 -16.32
CA THR A 397 7.55 -9.74 -17.58
C THR A 397 6.14 -9.20 -17.76
N ASN A 398 5.40 -8.97 -16.67
CA ASN A 398 3.96 -8.70 -16.73
C ASN A 398 3.58 -7.30 -16.24
N ALA A 399 4.45 -6.53 -15.60
CA ALA A 399 4.11 -5.20 -15.08
C ALA A 399 3.56 -4.27 -16.18
N SER A 400 4.16 -4.29 -17.37
CA SER A 400 3.71 -3.48 -18.52
C SER A 400 2.31 -3.84 -19.05
N LYS A 401 1.77 -5.00 -18.68
CA LYS A 401 0.39 -5.42 -18.99
C LYS A 401 -0.59 -5.03 -17.90
N GLY A 402 -0.08 -4.56 -16.77
CA GLY A 402 -0.86 -4.18 -15.60
C GLY A 402 -1.79 -3.01 -15.88
N PHE A 403 -2.79 -2.88 -15.04
CA PHE A 403 -3.73 -1.78 -15.04
C PHE A 403 -3.82 -1.20 -13.63
N ILE A 404 -4.14 0.08 -13.51
CA ILE A 404 -4.36 0.66 -12.19
C ILE A 404 -5.72 0.21 -11.67
N GLY A 405 -5.71 -0.47 -10.53
CA GLY A 405 -6.88 -1.03 -9.91
C GLY A 405 -7.73 -0.03 -9.14
N THR A 406 -8.86 -0.50 -8.67
CA THR A 406 -9.77 0.26 -7.81
C THR A 406 -10.24 -0.59 -6.65
N THR A 407 -10.69 0.07 -5.59
CA THR A 407 -11.23 -0.62 -4.42
C THR A 407 -12.69 -0.26 -4.17
N LEU A 408 -12.97 0.99 -3.89
CA LEU A 408 -14.27 1.44 -3.43
C LEU A 408 -14.96 2.33 -4.45
N PRO A 409 -16.31 2.25 -4.60
CA PRO A 409 -17.08 3.24 -5.33
C PRO A 409 -17.12 4.58 -4.57
N TRP A 410 -17.62 5.63 -5.24
CA TRP A 410 -17.79 6.91 -4.58
C TRP A 410 -18.69 6.81 -3.35
N LEU A 411 -18.19 7.36 -2.24
CA LEU A 411 -18.89 7.36 -0.95
C LEU A 411 -18.94 8.79 -0.39
N PRO A 412 -20.05 9.18 0.28
CA PRO A 412 -20.06 10.43 1.04
C PRO A 412 -18.96 10.45 2.11
N PRO A 413 -18.31 11.60 2.39
CA PRO A 413 -17.25 11.72 3.39
C PRO A 413 -17.69 11.33 4.82
N SER A 414 -18.99 11.37 5.09
CA SER A 414 -19.57 10.94 6.36
C SER A 414 -19.57 9.42 6.55
N VAL A 415 -19.28 8.66 5.49
CA VAL A 415 -19.23 7.20 5.51
C VAL A 415 -17.80 6.78 5.79
N GLY A 416 -17.57 6.20 6.98
CA GLY A 416 -16.23 5.70 7.36
C GLY A 416 -15.78 4.54 6.50
N SER A 417 -14.48 4.28 6.48
CA SER A 417 -13.84 3.20 5.70
C SER A 417 -14.37 1.80 6.03
N ASP A 418 -14.83 1.59 7.25
CA ASP A 418 -15.36 0.31 7.73
C ASP A 418 -16.87 0.15 7.47
N ASN A 419 -17.50 1.14 6.81
CA ASN A 419 -18.91 1.06 6.50
C ASN A 419 -19.17 0.07 5.36
N PRO A 420 -20.13 -0.84 5.51
CA PRO A 420 -20.48 -1.81 4.46
C PRO A 420 -20.86 -1.18 3.11
N ALA A 421 -21.20 0.10 3.05
CA ALA A 421 -21.44 0.81 1.79
C ALA A 421 -20.24 0.76 0.84
N GLY A 422 -19.01 0.74 1.38
CA GLY A 422 -17.78 0.60 0.59
C GLY A 422 -17.56 -0.79 -0.01
N GLY A 423 -18.24 -1.80 0.50
CA GLY A 423 -18.10 -3.19 0.05
C GLY A 423 -18.32 -4.19 1.18
N PRO A 424 -18.27 -5.49 0.89
CA PRO A 424 -18.50 -6.52 1.89
C PRO A 424 -17.45 -6.47 2.99
N ASN A 425 -17.91 -6.59 4.26
CA ASN A 425 -16.99 -6.74 5.37
C ASN A 425 -16.37 -8.14 5.37
N LEU A 426 -15.20 -8.26 4.77
CA LEU A 426 -14.53 -9.53 4.56
C LEU A 426 -14.01 -10.18 5.86
N ARG A 427 -13.90 -9.43 6.95
CA ARG A 427 -13.53 -10.00 8.26
C ARG A 427 -14.67 -10.81 8.88
N ASP A 428 -15.91 -10.47 8.53
CA ASP A 428 -17.08 -11.19 9.00
C ASP A 428 -17.45 -12.37 8.10
N THR A 429 -16.78 -12.53 6.96
CA THR A 429 -17.02 -13.65 6.04
C THR A 429 -16.17 -14.88 6.38
N GLN A 430 -16.64 -16.06 5.94
CA GLN A 430 -15.91 -17.30 6.14
C GLN A 430 -14.52 -17.25 5.45
N PRO A 431 -13.47 -17.89 6.04
CA PRO A 431 -13.49 -18.73 7.25
C PRO A 431 -13.34 -17.94 8.56
N PHE A 432 -13.16 -16.62 8.54
CA PHE A 432 -12.85 -15.80 9.71
C PHE A 432 -14.10 -15.38 10.50
N GLY A 433 -15.21 -15.25 9.83
CA GLY A 433 -16.53 -14.97 10.42
C GLY A 433 -17.58 -15.98 9.97
N ASN A 434 -18.86 -15.67 10.20
CA ASN A 434 -19.98 -16.56 9.93
C ASN A 434 -20.88 -16.09 8.78
N THR A 435 -20.58 -14.93 8.16
CA THR A 435 -21.41 -14.34 7.11
C THR A 435 -21.03 -14.95 5.76
N SER A 436 -22.00 -15.34 4.95
CA SER A 436 -21.75 -15.69 3.53
C SER A 436 -21.44 -14.44 2.72
N MET A 437 -20.67 -14.58 1.65
CA MET A 437 -20.39 -13.45 0.75
C MET A 437 -21.67 -12.90 0.12
N SER A 438 -22.64 -13.73 -0.21
CA SER A 438 -23.95 -13.26 -0.71
C SER A 438 -24.63 -12.33 0.31
N SER A 439 -24.67 -12.73 1.59
CA SER A 439 -25.25 -11.89 2.64
C SER A 439 -24.45 -10.61 2.87
N ALA A 440 -23.13 -10.68 2.78
CA ALA A 440 -22.26 -9.50 2.90
C ALA A 440 -22.48 -8.51 1.74
N LEU A 441 -22.64 -8.99 0.51
CA LEU A 441 -22.98 -8.16 -0.65
C LEU A 441 -24.38 -7.53 -0.52
N ASP A 442 -25.38 -8.28 -0.04
CA ASP A 442 -26.72 -7.75 0.23
C ASP A 442 -26.70 -6.61 1.24
N ASN A 443 -25.94 -6.78 2.32
CA ASN A 443 -25.76 -5.75 3.33
C ASN A 443 -25.07 -4.51 2.76
N SER A 444 -24.05 -4.74 1.92
CA SER A 444 -23.32 -3.65 1.27
C SER A 444 -24.17 -2.88 0.27
N ALA A 445 -25.01 -3.58 -0.51
CA ALA A 445 -25.93 -2.93 -1.45
C ALA A 445 -26.97 -2.07 -0.72
N LYS A 446 -27.52 -2.56 0.38
CA LYS A 446 -28.45 -1.81 1.24
C LYS A 446 -27.78 -0.60 1.89
N ALA A 447 -26.57 -0.80 2.46
CA ALA A 447 -25.82 0.26 3.08
C ALA A 447 -25.42 1.36 2.09
N TYR A 448 -24.97 0.98 0.89
CA TYR A 448 -24.65 1.94 -0.19
C TYR A 448 -25.89 2.78 -0.56
N THR A 449 -27.02 2.11 -0.81
CA THR A 449 -28.27 2.79 -1.15
C THR A 449 -28.71 3.77 -0.05
N ALA A 450 -28.54 3.40 1.21
CA ALA A 450 -28.86 4.29 2.34
C ALA A 450 -27.90 5.48 2.44
N ALA A 451 -26.60 5.26 2.16
CA ALA A 451 -25.57 6.29 2.24
C ALA A 451 -25.69 7.35 1.14
N VAL A 452 -26.10 6.95 -0.09
CA VAL A 452 -26.17 7.85 -1.24
C VAL A 452 -27.55 8.47 -1.48
N LYS A 453 -28.59 8.03 -0.77
CA LYS A 453 -29.91 8.68 -0.83
C LYS A 453 -29.82 10.11 -0.34
N PRO A 454 -30.48 11.07 -1.03
CA PRO A 454 -30.49 12.51 -0.66
C PRO A 454 -31.17 12.74 0.69
#